data_6d868d2aa2ef32821f33925321d1d996
#
_entry.id   6d868d2aa2ef32821f33925321d1d996
#
_cell.length_a   1.000
_cell.length_b   1.000
_cell.length_c   1.000
_cell.angle_alpha   90.00
_cell.angle_beta   90.00
_cell.angle_gamma   90.00
#
_symmetry.space_group_name_H-M   'P 1'
#
loop_
_entity.id
_entity.type
_entity.pdbx_description
1 polymer ?
#
loop_
_entity_poly.entity_id
_entity_poly.type
_entity_poly.pdbx_seq_one_letter_code
_entity_poly.pdbx_strand_id
1 'polypeptide(L)'
;MLTRQRLTPLLAALEHGLIERETAVRLALLAALAGEHVLLIGPPGTAKSALARRLHGAFANTRYFERLLTRFSTPEELFGPLSLKALEDDRYERLTDGFLPTAGIAFLDEVFKANSAILNALLTLLNEREFDNGAGRTRTPLVCVVGAT
;
A
#
# COMPACT_ATOMS: atom_id res chain seq x y z
N MET A 1 -12.38 14.35 -14.61
CA MET A 1 -11.14 14.79 -15.26
C MET A 1 -10.34 15.67 -14.29
N LEU A 2 -9.11 15.31 -13.99
CA LEU A 2 -8.21 16.13 -13.15
C LEU A 2 -7.69 17.30 -14.02
N THR A 3 -8.11 18.50 -13.69
CA THR A 3 -7.63 19.72 -14.36
C THR A 3 -6.51 20.37 -13.54
N ARG A 4 -5.68 21.18 -14.18
CA ARG A 4 -4.60 21.95 -13.49
C ARG A 4 -5.17 22.75 -12.31
N GLN A 5 -6.39 23.28 -12.43
CA GLN A 5 -7.07 24.03 -11.38
C GLN A 5 -7.37 23.21 -10.12
N ARG A 6 -7.56 21.89 -10.25
CA ARG A 6 -7.78 20.97 -9.11
C ARG A 6 -6.47 20.41 -8.56
N LEU A 7 -5.47 20.20 -9.40
CA LEU A 7 -4.18 19.65 -8.98
C LEU A 7 -3.37 20.62 -8.14
N THR A 8 -3.39 21.91 -8.48
CA THR A 8 -2.59 22.92 -7.73
C THR A 8 -2.97 23.00 -6.24
N PRO A 9 -4.26 23.16 -5.87
CA PRO A 9 -4.63 23.18 -4.45
C PRO A 9 -4.42 21.83 -3.76
N LEU A 10 -4.59 20.71 -4.47
CA LEU A 10 -4.33 19.39 -3.94
C LEU A 10 -2.85 19.21 -3.57
N LEU A 11 -1.95 19.59 -4.47
CA LEU A 11 -0.50 19.55 -4.20
C LEU A 11 -0.13 20.42 -3.00
N ALA A 12 -0.64 21.64 -2.93
CA ALA A 12 -0.39 22.53 -1.80
C ALA A 12 -0.87 21.92 -0.47
N ALA A 13 -2.03 21.24 -0.46
CA ALA A 13 -2.55 20.54 0.71
C ALA A 13 -1.68 19.33 1.10
N LEU A 14 -1.19 18.58 0.13
CA LEU A 14 -0.31 17.43 0.37
C LEU A 14 1.08 17.85 0.87
N GLU A 15 1.60 18.95 0.37
CA GLU A 15 2.92 19.50 0.74
C GLU A 15 2.89 20.21 2.11
N HIS A 16 1.74 20.69 2.56
CA HIS A 16 1.62 21.49 3.78
C HIS A 16 2.23 20.82 5.01
N GLY A 17 3.25 21.46 5.63
CA GLY A 17 3.95 20.96 6.82
C GLY A 17 4.89 19.77 6.58
N LEU A 18 5.20 19.44 5.32
CA LEU A 18 6.30 18.54 4.94
C LEU A 18 7.46 19.40 4.41
N ILE A 19 8.50 19.56 5.22
CA ILE A 19 9.64 20.40 4.88
C ILE A 19 10.56 19.64 3.91
N GLU A 20 10.94 20.27 2.80
CA GLU A 20 11.85 19.71 1.78
C GLU A 20 11.36 18.36 1.20
N ARG A 21 10.04 18.21 1.01
CA ARG A 21 9.43 16.96 0.49
C ARG A 21 8.56 17.19 -0.75
N GLU A 22 8.57 18.38 -1.33
CA GLU A 22 7.75 18.77 -2.48
C GLU A 22 7.95 17.81 -3.66
N THR A 23 9.18 17.48 -3.98
CA THR A 23 9.51 16.55 -5.07
C THR A 23 8.98 15.15 -4.79
N ALA A 24 9.17 14.64 -3.57
CA ALA A 24 8.71 13.31 -3.18
C ALA A 24 7.18 13.22 -3.20
N VAL A 25 6.47 14.25 -2.73
CA VAL A 25 5.00 14.34 -2.75
C VAL A 25 4.49 14.34 -4.19
N ARG A 26 5.08 15.16 -5.07
CA ARG A 26 4.68 15.27 -6.48
C ARG A 26 4.89 13.96 -7.23
N LEU A 27 6.04 13.33 -7.04
CA LEU A 27 6.35 12.04 -7.67
C LEU A 27 5.44 10.91 -7.13
N ALA A 28 5.15 10.89 -5.84
CA ALA A 28 4.23 9.92 -5.26
C ALA A 28 2.79 10.08 -5.79
N LEU A 29 2.31 11.33 -5.89
CA LEU A 29 1.00 11.60 -6.48
C LEU A 29 0.97 11.22 -7.96
N LEU A 30 2.01 11.55 -8.72
CA LEU A 30 2.12 11.21 -10.14
C LEU A 30 2.09 9.68 -10.33
N ALA A 31 2.88 8.93 -9.56
CA ALA A 31 2.89 7.48 -9.61
C ALA A 31 1.52 6.88 -9.29
N ALA A 32 0.87 7.35 -8.21
CA ALA A 32 -0.47 6.89 -7.86
C ALA A 32 -1.52 7.18 -8.95
N LEU A 33 -1.46 8.35 -9.59
CA LEU A 33 -2.34 8.69 -10.71
C LEU A 33 -2.06 7.87 -11.97
N ALA A 34 -0.81 7.46 -12.16
CA ALA A 34 -0.40 6.57 -13.25
C ALA A 34 -0.70 5.09 -12.97
N GLY A 35 -1.14 4.74 -11.77
CA GLY A 35 -1.36 3.36 -11.35
C GLY A 35 -0.05 2.62 -11.03
N GLU A 36 1.02 3.36 -10.70
CA GLU A 36 2.34 2.82 -10.40
C GLU A 36 2.62 2.86 -8.89
N HIS A 37 3.67 2.15 -8.47
CA HIS A 37 4.15 2.11 -7.09
C HIS A 37 5.35 3.02 -6.89
N VAL A 38 5.62 3.38 -5.63
CA VAL A 38 6.73 4.27 -5.25
C VAL A 38 7.62 3.60 -4.23
N LEU A 39 8.92 3.74 -4.39
CA LEU A 39 9.89 3.38 -3.37
C LEU A 39 10.59 4.64 -2.85
N LEU A 40 10.46 4.90 -1.55
CA LEU A 40 11.12 6.00 -0.85
C LEU A 40 12.38 5.48 -0.16
N ILE A 41 13.53 5.94 -0.60
CA ILE A 41 14.83 5.61 -0.02
C ILE A 41 15.32 6.80 0.80
N GLY A 42 15.63 6.57 2.06
CA GLY A 42 16.14 7.63 2.92
C GLY A 42 16.22 7.24 4.39
N PRO A 43 16.94 8.03 5.20
CA PRO A 43 17.13 7.73 6.62
C PRO A 43 15.80 7.70 7.38
N PRO A 44 15.75 7.05 8.56
CA PRO A 44 14.57 7.08 9.42
C PRO A 44 14.26 8.51 9.86
N GLY A 45 13.00 8.78 10.20
CA GLY A 45 12.56 10.11 10.64
C GLY A 45 12.35 11.14 9.53
N THR A 46 12.39 10.74 8.25
CA THR A 46 12.21 11.64 7.10
C THR A 46 10.76 11.75 6.62
N ALA A 47 9.79 11.51 7.49
CA ALA A 47 8.34 11.65 7.25
C ALA A 47 7.79 10.78 6.10
N LYS A 48 8.41 9.63 5.78
CA LYS A 48 7.95 8.72 4.70
C LYS A 48 6.51 8.24 4.93
N SER A 49 6.19 7.80 6.15
CA SER A 49 4.83 7.37 6.51
C SER A 49 3.82 8.51 6.49
N ALA A 50 4.23 9.71 6.94
CA ALA A 50 3.37 10.90 6.88
C ALA A 50 3.01 11.26 5.43
N LEU A 51 3.96 11.15 4.51
CA LEU A 51 3.73 11.35 3.07
C LEU A 51 2.69 10.35 2.55
N ALA A 52 2.83 9.06 2.87
CA ALA A 52 1.90 8.03 2.42
C ALA A 52 0.47 8.24 2.96
N ARG A 53 0.33 8.62 4.24
CA ARG A 53 -0.99 8.96 4.83
C ARG A 53 -1.63 10.16 4.16
N ARG A 54 -0.85 11.18 3.81
CA ARG A 54 -1.36 12.34 3.07
C ARG A 54 -1.76 11.97 1.66
N LEU A 55 -0.94 11.16 0.97
CA LEU A 55 -1.28 10.64 -0.35
C LEU A 55 -2.63 9.93 -0.32
N HIS A 56 -2.89 9.09 0.70
CA HIS A 56 -4.20 8.46 0.88
C HIS A 56 -5.34 9.46 0.96
N GLY A 57 -5.15 10.59 1.64
CA GLY A 57 -6.15 11.67 1.73
C GLY A 57 -6.55 12.30 0.40
N ALA A 58 -5.75 12.10 -0.66
CA ALA A 58 -6.08 12.55 -2.02
C ALA A 58 -7.06 11.62 -2.76
N PHE A 59 -7.31 10.42 -2.24
CA PHE A 59 -8.14 9.39 -2.88
C PHE A 59 -9.38 9.11 -2.04
N ALA A 60 -10.55 9.54 -2.52
CA ALA A 60 -11.82 9.27 -1.85
C ALA A 60 -12.20 7.78 -1.95
N ASN A 61 -12.95 7.31 -0.94
CA ASN A 61 -13.49 5.93 -0.89
C ASN A 61 -12.44 4.82 -0.99
N THR A 62 -11.23 5.09 -0.52
CA THR A 62 -10.16 4.10 -0.43
C THR A 62 -9.82 3.80 1.03
N ARG A 63 -9.31 2.60 1.30
CA ARG A 63 -8.78 2.22 2.61
C ARG A 63 -7.27 2.41 2.63
N TYR A 64 -6.73 2.73 3.78
CA TYR A 64 -5.30 2.83 4.03
C TYR A 64 -4.81 1.62 4.80
N PHE A 65 -3.66 1.11 4.41
CA PHE A 65 -2.95 0.05 5.13
C PHE A 65 -1.51 0.48 5.39
N GLU A 66 -1.00 0.18 6.57
CA GLU A 66 0.39 0.50 6.94
C GLU A 66 1.01 -0.63 7.74
N ARG A 67 2.22 -1.04 7.39
CA ARG A 67 2.98 -2.06 8.11
C ARG A 67 4.48 -1.83 8.03
N LEU A 68 5.17 -1.97 9.16
CA LEU A 68 6.63 -2.12 9.22
C LEU A 68 6.97 -3.60 9.01
N LEU A 69 7.80 -3.89 8.01
CA LEU A 69 8.22 -5.25 7.69
C LEU A 69 9.53 -5.59 8.38
N THR A 70 9.63 -6.83 8.80
CA THR A 70 10.83 -7.44 9.40
C THR A 70 11.04 -8.82 8.77
N ARG A 71 12.20 -9.41 9.00
CA ARG A 71 12.45 -10.81 8.60
C ARG A 71 11.52 -11.83 9.28
N PHE A 72 10.88 -11.43 10.38
CA PHE A 72 9.95 -12.26 11.15
C PHE A 72 8.48 -11.98 10.82
N SER A 73 8.21 -10.98 9.97
CA SER A 73 6.84 -10.69 9.55
C SER A 73 6.21 -11.91 8.89
N THR A 74 4.92 -12.09 9.15
CA THR A 74 4.15 -13.22 8.64
C THR A 74 3.15 -12.79 7.56
N PRO A 75 2.73 -13.69 6.66
CA PRO A 75 1.69 -13.38 5.68
C PRO A 75 0.38 -12.89 6.32
N GLU A 76 0.03 -13.38 7.51
CA GLU A 76 -1.15 -12.98 8.25
C GLU A 76 -1.18 -11.49 8.58
N GLU A 77 0.00 -10.91 8.84
CA GLU A 77 0.12 -9.48 9.18
C GLU A 77 -0.19 -8.57 7.99
N LEU A 78 0.00 -9.04 6.77
CA LEU A 78 -0.24 -8.25 5.55
C LEU A 78 -1.55 -8.62 4.88
N PHE A 79 -1.87 -9.91 4.81
CA PHE A 79 -2.97 -10.42 3.99
C PHE A 79 -4.18 -10.87 4.80
N GLY A 80 -4.07 -10.85 6.13
CA GLY A 80 -5.12 -11.29 7.05
C GLY A 80 -4.97 -12.73 7.53
N PRO A 81 -5.56 -13.04 8.69
CA PRO A 81 -5.54 -14.39 9.27
C PRO A 81 -6.36 -15.38 8.44
N LEU A 82 -6.06 -16.66 8.60
CA LEU A 82 -6.87 -17.73 8.03
C LEU A 82 -8.25 -17.79 8.68
N SER A 83 -9.27 -18.03 7.88
CA SER A 83 -10.64 -18.27 8.34
C SER A 83 -10.74 -19.67 8.92
N LEU A 84 -10.96 -19.79 10.22
CA LEU A 84 -11.19 -21.09 10.87
C LEU A 84 -12.43 -21.80 10.30
N LYS A 85 -13.49 -21.03 10.03
CA LYS A 85 -14.70 -21.56 9.42
C LYS A 85 -14.47 -22.14 8.01
N ALA A 86 -13.63 -21.48 7.20
CA ALA A 86 -13.29 -22.00 5.88
C ALA A 86 -12.44 -23.27 5.98
N LEU A 87 -11.54 -23.35 6.97
CA LEU A 87 -10.73 -24.53 7.23
C LEU A 87 -11.58 -25.75 7.68
N GLU A 88 -12.65 -25.55 8.44
CA GLU A 88 -13.61 -26.61 8.79
C GLU A 88 -14.31 -27.21 7.55
N ASP A 89 -14.43 -26.41 6.48
CA ASP A 89 -14.99 -26.82 5.19
C ASP A 89 -13.90 -27.24 4.17
N ASP A 90 -12.70 -27.59 4.62
CA ASP A 90 -11.53 -27.92 3.79
C ASP A 90 -11.14 -26.83 2.77
N ARG A 91 -11.43 -25.55 3.08
CA ARG A 91 -11.08 -24.40 2.23
C ARG A 91 -10.01 -23.54 2.87
N TYR A 92 -9.00 -23.18 2.09
CA TYR A 92 -7.96 -22.26 2.49
C TYR A 92 -8.36 -20.83 2.10
N GLU A 93 -8.80 -20.03 3.07
CA GLU A 93 -9.29 -18.67 2.83
C GLU A 93 -8.82 -17.74 3.95
N ARG A 94 -8.39 -16.52 3.60
CA ARG A 94 -7.98 -15.47 4.54
C ARG A 94 -9.10 -14.45 4.74
N LEU A 95 -9.17 -13.90 5.94
CA LEU A 95 -10.01 -12.77 6.29
C LEU A 95 -9.26 -11.47 5.90
N THR A 96 -9.47 -11.00 4.69
CA THR A 96 -8.70 -9.91 4.09
C THR A 96 -9.21 -8.51 4.44
N ASP A 97 -10.37 -8.40 5.10
CA ASP A 97 -10.96 -7.10 5.44
C ASP A 97 -10.07 -6.31 6.40
N GLY A 98 -9.71 -5.08 6.01
CA GLY A 98 -8.77 -4.24 6.77
C GLY A 98 -7.29 -4.53 6.53
N PHE A 99 -6.95 -5.48 5.67
CA PHE A 99 -5.57 -5.82 5.29
C PHE A 99 -5.21 -5.33 3.88
N LEU A 100 -3.96 -5.53 3.50
CA LEU A 100 -3.40 -5.04 2.23
C LEU A 100 -4.26 -5.36 0.99
N PRO A 101 -4.86 -6.56 0.84
CA PRO A 101 -5.68 -6.87 -0.33
C PRO A 101 -6.92 -5.98 -0.50
N THR A 102 -7.37 -5.30 0.55
CA THR A 102 -8.54 -4.39 0.51
C THR A 102 -8.15 -2.90 0.57
N ALA A 103 -6.85 -2.60 0.60
CA ALA A 103 -6.36 -1.23 0.63
C ALA A 103 -6.31 -0.60 -0.76
N GLY A 104 -6.60 0.71 -0.84
CA GLY A 104 -6.35 1.51 -2.04
C GLY A 104 -4.95 2.11 -2.03
N ILE A 105 -4.52 2.63 -0.89
CA ILE A 105 -3.16 3.12 -0.67
C ILE A 105 -2.55 2.33 0.48
N ALA A 106 -1.33 1.85 0.30
CA ALA A 106 -0.60 1.16 1.36
C ALA A 106 0.80 1.74 1.55
N PHE A 107 1.27 1.73 2.79
CA PHE A 107 2.65 2.05 3.16
C PHE A 107 3.32 0.83 3.76
N LEU A 108 4.41 0.40 3.13
CA LEU A 108 5.22 -0.73 3.60
C LEU A 108 6.61 -0.25 3.94
N ASP A 109 6.88 -0.09 5.23
CA ASP A 109 8.21 0.32 5.70
C ASP A 109 9.17 -0.86 5.77
N GLU A 110 10.45 -0.59 5.53
CA GLU A 110 11.52 -1.60 5.50
C GLU A 110 11.22 -2.78 4.57
N VAL A 111 10.67 -2.48 3.40
CA VAL A 111 10.12 -3.49 2.47
C VAL A 111 11.13 -4.60 2.13
N PHE A 112 12.42 -4.28 2.02
CA PHE A 112 13.47 -5.27 1.71
C PHE A 112 13.90 -6.14 2.90
N LYS A 113 13.41 -5.85 4.12
CA LYS A 113 13.61 -6.73 5.27
C LYS A 113 12.63 -7.89 5.34
N ALA A 114 11.57 -7.87 4.51
CA ALA A 114 10.60 -8.96 4.45
C ALA A 114 11.25 -10.26 3.96
N ASN A 115 10.71 -11.39 4.44
CA ASN A 115 11.14 -12.69 3.97
C ASN A 115 10.64 -12.97 2.53
N SER A 116 11.20 -13.98 1.88
CA SER A 116 10.91 -14.32 0.49
C SER A 116 9.45 -14.68 0.23
N ALA A 117 8.77 -15.30 1.19
CA ALA A 117 7.35 -15.67 1.04
C ALA A 117 6.46 -14.43 0.93
N ILE A 118 6.70 -13.42 1.78
CA ILE A 118 6.01 -12.13 1.73
C ILE A 118 6.35 -11.39 0.44
N LEU A 119 7.64 -11.33 0.06
CA LEU A 119 8.06 -10.63 -1.16
C LEU A 119 7.42 -11.23 -2.42
N ASN A 120 7.34 -12.55 -2.53
CA ASN A 120 6.70 -13.21 -3.67
C ASN A 120 5.19 -12.92 -3.73
N ALA A 121 4.50 -12.97 -2.60
CA ALA A 121 3.08 -12.62 -2.54
C ALA A 121 2.83 -11.15 -2.87
N LEU A 122 3.71 -10.26 -2.41
CA LEU A 122 3.67 -8.84 -2.76
C LEU A 122 3.87 -8.61 -4.25
N LEU A 123 4.85 -9.27 -4.89
CA LEU A 123 5.10 -9.12 -6.33
C LEU A 123 3.86 -9.44 -7.17
N THR A 124 3.16 -10.52 -6.87
CA THR A 124 1.90 -10.86 -7.55
C THR A 124 0.85 -9.78 -7.36
N LEU A 125 0.63 -9.35 -6.12
CA LEU A 125 -0.35 -8.31 -5.80
C LEU A 125 -0.01 -6.98 -6.47
N LEU A 126 1.27 -6.59 -6.49
CA LEU A 126 1.72 -5.32 -7.08
C LEU A 126 1.62 -5.34 -8.61
N ASN A 127 2.02 -6.42 -9.26
CA ASN A 127 2.08 -6.50 -10.71
C ASN A 127 0.71 -6.79 -11.34
N GLU A 128 -0.04 -7.72 -10.76
CA GLU A 128 -1.29 -8.22 -11.35
C GLU A 128 -2.52 -7.50 -10.77
N ARG A 129 -2.39 -6.79 -9.64
CA ARG A 129 -3.51 -6.19 -8.90
C ARG A 129 -4.53 -7.25 -8.47
N GLU A 130 -4.07 -8.45 -8.23
CA GLU A 130 -4.87 -9.59 -7.80
C GLU A 130 -4.28 -10.20 -6.54
N PHE A 131 -5.16 -10.76 -5.73
CA PHE A 131 -4.80 -11.53 -4.54
C PHE A 131 -5.39 -12.92 -4.64
N ASP A 132 -4.54 -13.94 -4.48
CA ASP A 132 -4.97 -15.33 -4.42
C ASP A 132 -5.39 -15.66 -2.98
N ASN A 133 -6.68 -15.90 -2.79
CA ASN A 133 -7.25 -16.23 -1.48
C ASN A 133 -7.63 -17.71 -1.36
N GLY A 134 -6.94 -18.59 -2.08
CA GLY A 134 -7.13 -20.04 -2.02
C GLY A 134 -8.34 -20.55 -2.81
N ALA A 135 -9.50 -19.93 -2.69
CA ALA A 135 -10.68 -20.27 -3.50
C ALA A 135 -10.63 -19.66 -4.91
N GLY A 136 -9.68 -18.74 -5.17
CA GLY A 136 -9.50 -18.08 -6.43
C GLY A 136 -8.82 -16.72 -6.29
N ARG A 137 -8.53 -16.09 -7.43
CA ARG A 137 -7.94 -14.77 -7.49
C ARG A 137 -9.01 -13.70 -7.46
N THR A 138 -8.83 -12.72 -6.61
CA THR A 138 -9.72 -11.58 -6.45
C THR A 138 -8.97 -10.30 -6.81
N ARG A 139 -9.56 -9.45 -7.63
CA ARG A 139 -8.98 -8.15 -7.98
C ARG A 139 -8.96 -7.25 -6.75
N THR A 140 -7.83 -6.60 -6.51
CA THR A 140 -7.65 -5.67 -5.40
C THR A 140 -7.98 -4.24 -5.83
N PRO A 141 -8.50 -3.39 -4.92
CA PRO A 141 -8.74 -1.97 -5.19
C PRO A 141 -7.45 -1.12 -5.14
N LEU A 142 -6.30 -1.77 -5.10
CA LEU A 142 -5.01 -1.13 -4.87
C LEU A 142 -4.67 -0.12 -5.98
N VAL A 143 -4.46 1.13 -5.58
CA VAL A 143 -4.01 2.23 -6.45
C VAL A 143 -2.50 2.32 -6.42
N CYS A 144 -1.92 2.45 -5.21
CA CYS A 144 -0.48 2.64 -5.06
C CYS A 144 0.03 2.05 -3.75
N VAL A 145 1.17 1.38 -3.81
CA VAL A 145 1.99 1.07 -2.62
C VAL A 145 3.16 2.04 -2.57
N VAL A 146 3.34 2.64 -1.42
CA VAL A 146 4.52 3.42 -1.06
C VAL A 146 5.41 2.51 -0.21
N GLY A 147 6.44 1.96 -0.83
CA GLY A 147 7.48 1.22 -0.11
C GLY A 147 8.51 2.17 0.47
N ALA A 148 9.12 1.80 1.57
CA ALA A 148 10.20 2.55 2.18
C ALA A 148 11.35 1.62 2.64
N THR A 149 12.54 2.17 2.68
CA THR A 149 13.75 1.51 3.20
C THR A 149 14.74 2.55 3.71
#